data_8805bc3e9902a382aaa6f011f17e4405
#
_entry.id   8805bc3e9902a382aaa6f011f17e4405
#
_cell.length_a   1.000
_cell.length_b   1.000
_cell.length_c   1.000
_cell.angle_alpha   90.00
_cell.angle_beta   90.00
_cell.angle_gamma   90.00
#
_symmetry.space_group_name_H-M   'P 1'
#
loop_
_entity.id
_entity.type
_entity.pdbx_description
1 polymer ?
#
loop_
_entity_poly.entity_id
_entity_poly.type
_entity_poly.pdbx_seq_one_letter_code
_entity_poly.pdbx_strand_id
1 'polypeptide(L)'
;MGVEWNTHLTGKGGHSAARCMVTKQGTGQGILVPCSSKLKAMGVPLCTRTLLEKIFREEDGRVTGVQVREGWTFNKPESGTVKTIGVTRGVVLAFGGFSADVNYRKRLDPKLGEAFLTTNQPGATAEGLRQASRIGANVIQADWIQCLPSCSPVEKGMGLASHFATIAGSLYGVWVDSKTGSRFVDEFGDRKVCTDAILGVINRGG
;
A
#
# COMPACT_ATOMS: atom_id res chain seq x y z
N MET A 1 10.22 20.91 5.36
CA MET A 1 9.00 20.66 4.58
C MET A 1 7.70 20.96 5.36
N GLY A 2 7.76 21.41 6.62
CA GLY A 2 6.60 21.79 7.42
C GLY A 2 5.81 20.62 8.02
N VAL A 3 6.38 19.42 8.02
CA VAL A 3 5.77 18.25 8.70
C VAL A 3 5.97 18.39 10.20
N GLU A 4 4.90 18.32 10.96
CA GLU A 4 4.95 18.34 12.43
C GLU A 4 4.92 16.92 13.00
N TRP A 5 5.89 16.61 13.83
CA TRP A 5 6.08 15.29 14.43
C TRP A 5 5.75 15.30 15.93
N ASN A 6 5.31 14.15 16.43
CA ASN A 6 5.25 13.91 17.87
C ASN A 6 6.67 13.83 18.44
N THR A 7 6.84 14.24 19.67
CA THR A 7 8.14 14.25 20.35
C THR A 7 8.58 12.89 20.88
N HIS A 8 7.67 11.93 20.96
CA HIS A 8 7.95 10.58 21.42
C HIS A 8 7.90 9.56 20.29
N LEU A 9 8.71 8.51 20.42
CA LEU A 9 8.69 7.37 19.52
C LEU A 9 7.63 6.35 19.97
N THR A 10 7.06 5.64 19.02
CA THR A 10 6.10 4.57 19.26
C THR A 10 6.62 3.22 18.78
N GLY A 11 6.22 2.14 19.44
CA GLY A 11 6.41 0.78 18.96
C GLY A 11 5.27 0.35 18.03
N LYS A 12 5.54 -0.65 17.23
CA LYS A 12 4.55 -1.37 16.39
C LYS A 12 4.76 -2.87 16.58
N GLY A 13 3.79 -3.68 16.23
CA GLY A 13 3.91 -5.14 16.29
C GLY A 13 5.18 -5.64 15.64
N GLY A 14 5.89 -6.57 16.28
CA GLY A 14 7.19 -7.09 15.86
C GLY A 14 8.39 -6.18 16.11
N HIS A 15 8.21 -4.99 16.71
CA HIS A 15 9.33 -4.12 17.05
C HIS A 15 9.92 -4.46 18.42
N SER A 16 11.25 -4.63 18.47
CA SER A 16 12.00 -4.82 19.71
C SER A 16 12.15 -3.54 20.54
N ALA A 17 11.94 -2.36 19.94
CA ALA A 17 12.02 -1.07 20.60
C ALA A 17 11.13 -0.03 19.89
N ALA A 18 10.69 1.01 20.61
CA ALA A 18 9.97 2.13 20.05
C ALA A 18 10.91 2.92 19.11
N ARG A 19 10.59 2.95 17.80
CA ARG A 19 11.41 3.59 16.75
C ARG A 19 10.59 4.25 15.63
N CYS A 20 9.27 4.25 15.75
CA CYS A 20 8.40 4.90 14.78
C CYS A 20 8.10 6.33 15.19
N MET A 21 8.35 7.26 14.28
CA MET A 21 7.84 8.63 14.37
C MET A 21 6.41 8.68 13.82
N VAL A 22 5.57 9.43 14.51
CA VAL A 22 4.18 9.66 14.11
C VAL A 22 3.98 11.16 13.97
N THR A 23 3.30 11.59 12.89
CA THR A 23 2.93 13.00 12.74
C THR A 23 1.96 13.41 13.84
N LYS A 24 1.90 14.68 14.20
CA LYS A 24 0.92 15.19 15.18
C LYS A 24 -0.53 14.88 14.78
N GLN A 25 -0.80 14.83 13.46
CA GLN A 25 -2.13 14.46 12.93
C GLN A 25 -2.41 12.94 13.00
N GLY A 26 -1.43 12.11 13.33
CA GLY A 26 -1.57 10.66 13.44
C GLY A 26 -1.75 9.90 12.13
N THR A 27 -1.79 10.58 10.98
CA THR A 27 -2.04 9.99 9.66
C THR A 27 -1.01 10.43 8.61
N GLY A 28 -1.01 9.79 7.45
CA GLY A 28 -0.19 10.18 6.30
C GLY A 28 -0.50 11.58 5.75
N GLN A 29 -1.66 12.14 6.06
CA GLN A 29 -2.00 13.52 5.69
C GLN A 29 -1.03 14.54 6.32
N GLY A 30 -0.53 14.27 7.52
CA GLY A 30 0.48 15.10 8.16
C GLY A 30 1.78 15.24 7.36
N ILE A 31 2.04 14.34 6.41
CA ILE A 31 3.17 14.39 5.48
C ILE A 31 2.70 14.93 4.12
N LEU A 32 1.62 14.39 3.58
CA LEU A 32 1.17 14.69 2.22
C LEU A 32 0.73 16.15 2.04
N VAL A 33 0.04 16.73 3.03
CA VAL A 33 -0.45 18.11 2.92
C VAL A 33 0.71 19.11 2.84
N PRO A 34 1.67 19.13 3.78
CA PRO A 34 2.80 20.07 3.68
C PRO A 34 3.70 19.79 2.46
N CYS A 35 3.89 18.53 2.05
CA CYS A 35 4.64 18.20 0.84
C CYS A 35 3.95 18.73 -0.42
N SER A 36 2.64 18.54 -0.55
CA SER A 36 1.86 19.04 -1.69
C SER A 36 1.87 20.56 -1.75
N SER A 37 1.76 21.22 -0.60
CA SER A 37 1.88 22.70 -0.51
C SER A 37 3.24 23.18 -0.97
N LYS A 38 4.30 22.49 -0.59
CA LYS A 38 5.66 22.80 -1.01
C LYS A 38 5.86 22.62 -2.51
N LEU A 39 5.35 21.51 -3.09
CA LEU A 39 5.40 21.28 -4.55
C LEU A 39 4.70 22.40 -5.31
N LYS A 40 3.49 22.78 -4.85
CA LYS A 40 2.73 23.89 -5.44
C LYS A 40 3.51 25.21 -5.38
N ALA A 41 4.13 25.52 -4.25
CA ALA A 41 4.95 26.72 -4.08
C ALA A 41 6.20 26.73 -4.98
N MET A 42 6.70 25.56 -5.36
CA MET A 42 7.82 25.39 -6.29
C MET A 42 7.39 25.37 -7.76
N GLY A 43 6.09 25.51 -8.06
CA GLY A 43 5.58 25.44 -9.42
C GLY A 43 5.59 24.03 -10.04
N VAL A 44 5.76 22.98 -9.22
CA VAL A 44 5.73 21.60 -9.69
C VAL A 44 4.29 21.17 -9.88
N PRO A 45 3.86 20.78 -11.10
CA PRO A 45 2.49 20.35 -11.35
C PRO A 45 2.20 19.02 -10.68
N LEU A 46 1.03 18.90 -10.03
CA LEU A 46 0.53 17.67 -9.45
C LEU A 46 -0.69 17.20 -10.25
N CYS A 47 -0.49 16.22 -11.10
CA CYS A 47 -1.52 15.68 -11.98
C CYS A 47 -2.21 14.48 -11.31
N THR A 48 -3.42 14.66 -10.83
CA THR A 48 -4.27 13.57 -10.30
C THR A 48 -5.08 12.92 -11.44
N ARG A 49 -5.68 11.77 -11.17
CA ARG A 49 -6.44 10.98 -12.17
C ARG A 49 -5.64 10.76 -13.46
N THR A 50 -4.38 10.42 -13.29
CA THR A 50 -3.44 10.23 -14.40
C THR A 50 -2.87 8.82 -14.30
N LEU A 51 -3.22 7.97 -15.26
CA LEU A 51 -2.74 6.58 -15.35
C LEU A 51 -1.45 6.53 -16.16
N LEU A 52 -0.45 5.84 -15.67
CA LEU A 52 0.75 5.50 -16.45
C LEU A 52 0.44 4.32 -17.35
N GLU A 53 0.50 4.51 -18.67
CA GLU A 53 0.22 3.47 -19.66
C GLU A 53 1.50 2.85 -20.26
N LYS A 54 2.56 3.64 -20.42
CA LYS A 54 3.80 3.17 -21.04
C LYS A 54 4.99 4.00 -20.60
N ILE A 55 6.14 3.35 -20.50
CA ILE A 55 7.46 4.00 -20.35
C ILE A 55 8.23 3.79 -21.64
N PHE A 56 8.79 4.85 -22.19
CA PHE A 56 9.62 4.79 -23.40
C PHE A 56 11.09 4.64 -23.01
N ARG A 57 11.74 3.65 -23.60
CA ARG A 57 13.16 3.36 -23.44
C ARG A 57 13.79 3.15 -24.80
N GLU A 58 14.89 3.84 -25.06
CA GLU A 58 15.68 3.71 -26.25
C GLU A 58 16.61 2.48 -26.22
N GLU A 59 17.18 2.10 -27.35
CA GLU A 59 18.10 0.96 -27.47
C GLU A 59 19.34 1.12 -26.59
N ASP A 60 19.82 2.34 -26.39
CA ASP A 60 20.94 2.68 -25.48
C ASP A 60 20.59 2.53 -23.99
N GLY A 61 19.35 2.19 -23.69
CA GLY A 61 18.85 1.97 -22.34
C GLY A 61 18.26 3.22 -21.67
N ARG A 62 18.34 4.40 -22.29
CA ARG A 62 17.85 5.64 -21.73
C ARG A 62 16.32 5.70 -21.75
N VAL A 63 15.72 6.11 -20.63
CA VAL A 63 14.29 6.42 -20.56
C VAL A 63 14.07 7.85 -21.06
N THR A 64 13.25 8.00 -22.09
CA THR A 64 13.03 9.25 -22.80
C THR A 64 11.65 9.86 -22.58
N GLY A 65 10.72 9.09 -22.03
CA GLY A 65 9.38 9.61 -21.79
C GLY A 65 8.44 8.59 -21.19
N VAL A 66 7.23 9.08 -20.94
CA VAL A 66 6.10 8.25 -20.51
C VAL A 66 4.85 8.60 -21.33
N GLN A 67 4.00 7.62 -21.54
CA GLN A 67 2.64 7.82 -21.99
C GLN A 67 1.73 7.72 -20.77
N VAL A 68 0.88 8.70 -20.61
CA VAL A 68 -0.10 8.76 -19.54
C VAL A 68 -1.49 9.01 -20.11
N ARG A 69 -2.51 8.68 -19.32
CA ARG A 69 -3.91 9.00 -19.62
C ARG A 69 -4.43 9.95 -18.57
N GLU A 70 -4.58 11.23 -18.93
CA GLU A 70 -5.12 12.28 -18.07
C GLU A 70 -6.64 12.24 -18.02
N GLY A 71 -7.24 12.43 -16.86
CA GLY A 71 -8.69 12.34 -16.65
C GLY A 71 -9.21 10.91 -16.51
N TRP A 72 -8.33 9.94 -16.36
CA TRP A 72 -8.68 8.54 -16.15
C TRP A 72 -9.42 8.31 -14.82
N THR A 73 -10.39 7.38 -14.84
CA THR A 73 -11.10 6.94 -13.64
C THR A 73 -11.32 5.43 -13.64
N PHE A 74 -11.36 4.82 -12.44
CA PHE A 74 -11.56 3.36 -12.30
C PHE A 74 -12.91 2.88 -12.84
N ASN A 75 -13.96 3.71 -12.71
CA ASN A 75 -15.31 3.35 -13.15
C ASN A 75 -15.48 3.44 -14.68
N LYS A 76 -14.54 4.06 -15.38
CA LYS A 76 -14.52 4.21 -16.84
C LYS A 76 -13.09 4.04 -17.35
N PRO A 77 -12.58 2.82 -17.48
CA PRO A 77 -11.19 2.54 -17.86
C PRO A 77 -10.76 3.16 -19.20
N GLU A 78 -11.72 3.41 -20.11
CA GLU A 78 -11.53 4.08 -21.39
C GLU A 78 -11.52 5.62 -21.27
N SER A 79 -11.83 6.16 -20.11
CA SER A 79 -11.89 7.62 -19.89
C SER A 79 -10.51 8.27 -19.98
N GLY A 80 -10.55 9.57 -20.26
CA GLY A 80 -9.36 10.40 -20.30
C GLY A 80 -8.68 10.46 -21.67
N THR A 81 -7.67 11.31 -21.75
CA THR A 81 -6.93 11.61 -22.99
C THR A 81 -5.49 11.14 -22.86
N VAL A 82 -5.02 10.45 -23.88
CA VAL A 82 -3.63 9.99 -23.96
C VAL A 82 -2.71 11.20 -24.18
N LYS A 83 -1.62 11.25 -23.43
CA LYS A 83 -0.60 12.29 -23.49
C LYS A 83 0.78 11.68 -23.35
N THR A 84 1.72 12.14 -24.15
CA THR A 84 3.13 11.79 -24.05
C THR A 84 3.88 12.89 -23.33
N ILE A 85 4.70 12.54 -22.34
CA ILE A 85 5.54 13.45 -21.57
C ILE A 85 6.98 13.03 -21.79
N GLY A 86 7.77 13.92 -22.46
CA GLY A 86 9.22 13.71 -22.61
C GLY A 86 9.94 13.97 -21.30
N VAL A 87 11.00 13.21 -21.02
CA VAL A 87 11.87 13.39 -19.86
C VAL A 87 13.32 13.52 -20.27
N THR A 88 14.03 14.40 -19.59
CA THR A 88 15.44 14.68 -19.88
C THR A 88 16.40 13.93 -18.97
N ARG A 89 15.97 13.57 -17.76
CA ARG A 89 16.83 12.93 -16.76
C ARG A 89 16.39 11.52 -16.37
N GLY A 90 15.09 11.20 -16.44
CA GLY A 90 14.55 9.91 -16.09
C GLY A 90 13.18 10.00 -15.42
N VAL A 91 12.65 8.86 -15.01
CA VAL A 91 11.36 8.70 -14.34
C VAL A 91 11.57 8.05 -12.99
N VAL A 92 11.04 8.65 -11.93
CA VAL A 92 11.03 8.06 -10.59
C VAL A 92 9.69 7.35 -10.40
N LEU A 93 9.74 6.05 -10.16
CA LEU A 93 8.56 5.22 -9.87
C LEU A 93 8.33 5.18 -8.36
N ALA A 94 7.32 5.90 -7.88
CA ALA A 94 6.96 6.01 -6.46
C ALA A 94 5.49 5.68 -6.20
N PHE A 95 4.93 4.74 -6.96
CA PHE A 95 3.50 4.42 -6.99
C PHE A 95 3.05 3.51 -5.83
N GLY A 96 3.94 3.11 -4.92
CA GLY A 96 3.61 2.24 -3.78
C GLY A 96 3.47 0.77 -4.16
N GLY A 97 2.68 0.04 -3.36
CA GLY A 97 2.46 -1.40 -3.56
C GLY A 97 1.27 -1.72 -4.47
N PHE A 98 0.97 -3.01 -4.58
CA PHE A 98 -0.01 -3.56 -5.54
C PHE A 98 -1.15 -4.35 -4.89
N SER A 99 -1.48 -4.08 -3.65
CA SER A 99 -2.43 -4.90 -2.87
C SER A 99 -3.87 -4.91 -3.42
N ALA A 100 -4.27 -3.89 -4.21
CA ALA A 100 -5.56 -3.88 -4.89
C ALA A 100 -5.58 -4.70 -6.20
N ASP A 101 -4.42 -5.15 -6.69
CA ASP A 101 -4.31 -6.02 -7.86
C ASP A 101 -4.39 -7.49 -7.44
N VAL A 102 -5.60 -8.00 -7.30
CA VAL A 102 -5.86 -9.38 -6.85
C VAL A 102 -5.15 -10.40 -7.75
N ASN A 103 -5.22 -10.21 -9.06
CA ASN A 103 -4.61 -11.12 -10.02
C ASN A 103 -3.07 -11.15 -9.90
N TYR A 104 -2.46 -10.00 -9.67
CA TYR A 104 -1.01 -9.92 -9.51
C TYR A 104 -0.55 -10.56 -8.20
N ARG A 105 -1.18 -10.21 -7.06
CA ARG A 105 -0.81 -10.78 -5.76
C ARG A 105 -1.07 -12.29 -5.68
N LYS A 106 -2.18 -12.79 -6.26
CA LYS A 106 -2.52 -14.22 -6.31
C LYS A 106 -1.52 -15.05 -7.12
N ARG A 107 -0.88 -14.46 -8.12
CA ARG A 107 0.22 -15.11 -8.88
C ARG A 107 1.48 -15.27 -8.05
N LEU A 108 1.72 -14.36 -7.11
CA LEU A 108 2.90 -14.36 -6.22
C LEU A 108 2.64 -15.23 -4.99
N ASP A 109 1.46 -15.14 -4.41
CA ASP A 109 0.97 -15.99 -3.32
C ASP A 109 -0.49 -16.38 -3.56
N PRO A 110 -0.78 -17.65 -3.93
CA PRO A 110 -2.14 -18.11 -4.21
C PRO A 110 -3.12 -17.96 -3.04
N LYS A 111 -2.64 -17.87 -1.80
CA LYS A 111 -3.47 -17.64 -0.61
C LYS A 111 -4.11 -16.24 -0.61
N LEU A 112 -3.50 -15.28 -1.31
CA LEU A 112 -3.93 -13.89 -1.35
C LEU A 112 -4.89 -13.61 -2.51
N GLY A 113 -5.84 -14.51 -2.74
CA GLY A 113 -6.88 -14.40 -3.77
C GLY A 113 -8.00 -13.42 -3.42
N GLU A 114 -9.16 -13.63 -4.05
CA GLU A 114 -10.33 -12.74 -3.99
C GLU A 114 -10.92 -12.63 -2.57
N ALA A 115 -10.84 -13.69 -1.78
CA ALA A 115 -11.30 -13.69 -0.39
C ALA A 115 -10.44 -12.81 0.54
N PHE A 116 -9.23 -12.48 0.12
CA PHE A 116 -8.30 -11.66 0.90
C PHE A 116 -8.50 -10.18 0.57
N LEU A 117 -9.13 -9.43 1.46
CA LEU A 117 -9.44 -8.02 1.24
C LEU A 117 -8.19 -7.14 1.30
N THR A 118 -8.32 -5.89 0.87
CA THR A 118 -7.27 -4.88 0.99
C THR A 118 -7.82 -3.61 1.62
N THR A 119 -7.00 -2.97 2.45
CA THR A 119 -7.28 -1.65 3.02
C THR A 119 -6.71 -0.51 2.16
N ASN A 120 -6.02 -0.83 1.07
CA ASN A 120 -5.42 0.18 0.20
C ASN A 120 -6.44 0.75 -0.81
N GLN A 121 -6.09 1.91 -1.34
CA GLN A 121 -6.85 2.56 -2.39
C GLN A 121 -6.90 1.69 -3.66
N PRO A 122 -7.96 1.78 -4.48
CA PRO A 122 -8.08 1.01 -5.73
C PRO A 122 -6.90 1.19 -6.69
N GLY A 123 -6.19 2.33 -6.62
CA GLY A 123 -5.00 2.61 -7.43
C GLY A 123 -3.74 1.87 -7.01
N ALA A 124 -3.75 1.13 -5.89
CA ALA A 124 -2.60 0.31 -5.48
C ALA A 124 -2.51 -0.97 -6.33
N THR A 125 -2.29 -0.82 -7.62
CA THR A 125 -2.18 -1.89 -8.63
C THR A 125 -0.75 -2.11 -9.06
N ALA A 126 -0.47 -3.26 -9.68
CA ALA A 126 0.86 -3.58 -10.21
C ALA A 126 1.15 -2.92 -11.57
N GLU A 127 0.34 -1.97 -12.05
CA GLU A 127 0.50 -1.44 -13.40
C GLU A 127 1.87 -0.77 -13.60
N GLY A 128 2.33 0.03 -12.64
CA GLY A 128 3.66 0.63 -12.70
C GLY A 128 4.79 -0.41 -12.74
N LEU A 129 4.67 -1.50 -11.97
CA LEU A 129 5.62 -2.63 -12.02
C LEU A 129 5.61 -3.31 -13.39
N ARG A 130 4.42 -3.54 -13.96
CA ARG A 130 4.30 -4.13 -15.31
C ARG A 130 4.96 -3.25 -16.36
N GLN A 131 4.75 -1.93 -16.31
CA GLN A 131 5.37 -1.01 -17.25
C GLN A 131 6.89 -0.99 -17.09
N ALA A 132 7.40 -0.97 -15.86
CA ALA A 132 8.82 -1.03 -15.60
C ALA A 132 9.45 -2.35 -16.09
N SER A 133 8.81 -3.49 -15.83
CA SER A 133 9.28 -4.81 -16.28
C SER A 133 9.32 -4.92 -17.80
N ARG A 134 8.35 -4.33 -18.52
CA ARG A 134 8.31 -4.33 -19.98
C ARG A 134 9.52 -3.66 -20.63
N ILE A 135 10.12 -2.71 -19.95
CA ILE A 135 11.34 -2.03 -20.41
C ILE A 135 12.62 -2.60 -19.81
N GLY A 136 12.54 -3.76 -19.15
CA GLY A 136 13.70 -4.48 -18.61
C GLY A 136 14.13 -4.06 -17.22
N ALA A 137 13.28 -3.37 -16.45
CA ALA A 137 13.57 -3.12 -15.04
C ALA A 137 13.53 -4.42 -14.24
N ASN A 138 14.49 -4.59 -13.33
CA ASN A 138 14.52 -5.73 -12.44
C ASN A 138 13.53 -5.53 -11.29
N VAL A 139 12.71 -6.56 -11.03
CA VAL A 139 11.77 -6.60 -9.89
C VAL A 139 12.27 -7.64 -8.90
N ILE A 140 12.53 -7.21 -7.68
CA ILE A 140 12.99 -8.08 -6.60
C ILE A 140 11.95 -8.16 -5.49
N GLN A 141 11.93 -9.27 -4.76
CA GLN A 141 11.11 -9.46 -3.55
C GLN A 141 9.60 -9.16 -3.76
N ALA A 142 9.08 -9.39 -4.96
CA ALA A 142 7.68 -9.15 -5.27
C ALA A 142 6.72 -10.05 -4.46
N ASP A 143 7.22 -11.20 -4.02
CA ASP A 143 6.54 -12.18 -3.17
C ASP A 143 6.52 -11.78 -1.67
N TRP A 144 7.27 -10.75 -1.29
CA TRP A 144 7.26 -10.25 0.09
C TRP A 144 6.06 -9.35 0.35
N ILE A 145 4.88 -9.96 0.39
CA ILE A 145 3.63 -9.25 0.58
C ILE A 145 3.33 -9.18 2.07
N GLN A 146 3.24 -7.96 2.61
CA GLN A 146 2.84 -7.77 3.99
C GLN A 146 1.33 -7.75 4.14
N CYS A 147 0.81 -8.65 4.97
CA CYS A 147 -0.60 -8.68 5.35
C CYS A 147 -0.84 -7.85 6.62
N LEU A 148 -2.01 -7.23 6.72
CA LEU A 148 -2.46 -6.51 7.91
C LEU A 148 -3.47 -7.38 8.65
N PRO A 149 -3.16 -7.84 9.88
CA PRO A 149 -4.04 -8.75 10.61
C PRO A 149 -5.25 -8.07 11.28
N SER A 150 -5.34 -6.75 11.22
CA SER A 150 -6.31 -5.96 11.98
C SER A 150 -7.40 -5.34 11.09
N CYS A 151 -8.09 -6.17 10.29
CA CYS A 151 -9.18 -5.71 9.42
C CYS A 151 -10.41 -6.60 9.61
N SER A 152 -11.58 -6.00 9.80
CA SER A 152 -12.83 -6.75 9.87
C SER A 152 -13.30 -7.16 8.47
N PRO A 153 -13.65 -8.43 8.23
CA PRO A 153 -14.15 -8.87 6.93
C PRO A 153 -15.52 -8.27 6.58
N VAL A 154 -16.29 -7.79 7.57
CA VAL A 154 -17.60 -7.16 7.35
C VAL A 154 -17.47 -5.66 7.04
N GLU A 155 -16.34 -5.05 7.34
CA GLU A 155 -16.03 -3.66 7.05
C GLU A 155 -15.19 -3.57 5.78
N LYS A 156 -15.81 -3.59 4.63
CA LYS A 156 -15.12 -3.56 3.34
C LYS A 156 -14.08 -2.45 3.25
N GLY A 157 -12.87 -2.80 2.83
CA GLY A 157 -11.76 -1.87 2.66
C GLY A 157 -11.08 -1.48 3.98
N MET A 158 -10.88 -0.19 4.22
CA MET A 158 -10.19 0.32 5.43
C MET A 158 -10.96 0.08 6.72
N GLY A 159 -12.30 0.03 6.66
CA GLY A 159 -13.16 0.02 7.83
C GLY A 159 -13.08 1.31 8.67
N LEU A 160 -14.09 1.58 9.45
CA LEU A 160 -14.11 2.74 10.36
C LEU A 160 -13.19 2.53 11.56
N ALA A 161 -12.99 1.29 11.96
CA ALA A 161 -12.30 0.91 13.18
C ALA A 161 -10.88 0.35 12.97
N SER A 162 -10.32 0.39 11.77
CA SER A 162 -9.00 -0.21 11.47
C SER A 162 -7.87 0.32 12.37
N HIS A 163 -7.87 1.62 12.66
CA HIS A 163 -6.89 2.23 13.56
C HIS A 163 -7.13 1.80 15.01
N PHE A 164 -8.37 1.79 15.45
CA PHE A 164 -8.76 1.30 16.77
C PHE A 164 -8.41 -0.18 16.92
N ALA A 165 -8.76 -1.02 15.95
CA ALA A 165 -8.44 -2.46 15.98
C ALA A 165 -6.93 -2.71 16.05
N THR A 166 -6.12 -1.94 15.31
CA THR A 166 -4.65 -2.05 15.38
C THR A 166 -4.11 -1.66 16.74
N ILE A 167 -4.62 -0.58 17.35
CA ILE A 167 -4.13 -0.11 18.64
C ILE A 167 -4.71 -0.94 19.77
N ALA A 168 -6.02 -1.03 19.88
CA ALA A 168 -6.68 -1.73 20.97
C ALA A 168 -6.44 -3.24 20.92
N GLY A 169 -6.55 -3.83 19.72
CA GLY A 169 -6.39 -5.27 19.54
C GLY A 169 -4.95 -5.75 19.70
N SER A 170 -3.96 -4.99 19.24
CA SER A 170 -2.56 -5.45 19.29
C SER A 170 -1.80 -4.99 20.52
N LEU A 171 -2.13 -3.80 21.06
CA LEU A 171 -1.38 -3.24 22.20
C LEU A 171 -2.04 -3.54 23.56
N TYR A 172 -3.36 -3.69 23.60
CA TYR A 172 -4.14 -3.75 24.83
C TYR A 172 -5.16 -4.88 24.85
N GLY A 173 -5.35 -5.59 23.74
CA GLY A 173 -6.32 -6.67 23.59
C GLY A 173 -5.68 -8.05 23.71
N VAL A 174 -6.53 -9.06 23.74
CA VAL A 174 -6.18 -10.47 23.62
C VAL A 174 -6.97 -11.07 22.48
N TRP A 175 -6.30 -11.78 21.58
CA TRP A 175 -6.96 -12.44 20.46
C TRP A 175 -7.31 -13.89 20.81
N VAL A 176 -8.59 -14.18 20.76
CA VAL A 176 -9.11 -15.50 21.10
C VAL A 176 -9.81 -16.15 19.92
N ASP A 177 -9.65 -17.45 19.78
CA ASP A 177 -10.41 -18.27 18.86
C ASP A 177 -11.87 -18.32 19.36
N SER A 178 -12.81 -17.93 18.51
CA SER A 178 -14.24 -17.82 18.86
C SER A 178 -14.88 -19.17 19.25
N LYS A 179 -14.33 -20.28 18.79
CA LYS A 179 -14.81 -21.64 19.13
C LYS A 179 -14.30 -22.13 20.48
N THR A 180 -13.03 -21.87 20.76
CA THR A 180 -12.38 -22.47 21.93
C THR A 180 -12.27 -21.50 23.08
N GLY A 181 -12.40 -20.19 22.85
CA GLY A 181 -12.12 -19.13 23.82
C GLY A 181 -10.63 -19.01 24.19
N SER A 182 -9.76 -19.73 23.51
CA SER A 182 -8.33 -19.76 23.81
C SER A 182 -7.57 -18.70 23.03
N ARG A 183 -6.62 -18.04 23.69
CA ARG A 183 -5.63 -17.19 23.02
C ARG A 183 -4.80 -18.04 22.05
N PHE A 184 -4.60 -17.57 20.84
CA PHE A 184 -3.94 -18.35 19.78
C PHE A 184 -2.66 -17.75 19.22
N VAL A 185 -2.32 -16.51 19.58
CA VAL A 185 -1.10 -15.82 19.10
C VAL A 185 -0.69 -14.73 20.07
N ASP A 186 0.57 -14.28 19.98
CA ASP A 186 1.02 -13.01 20.57
C ASP A 186 0.60 -11.87 19.63
N GLU A 187 -0.36 -11.07 20.06
CA GLU A 187 -0.96 -9.97 19.29
C GLU A 187 0.04 -8.87 18.95
N PHE A 188 1.13 -8.75 19.72
CA PHE A 188 2.20 -7.80 19.48
C PHE A 188 3.30 -8.36 18.55
N GLY A 189 3.18 -9.60 18.14
CA GLY A 189 4.10 -10.28 17.24
C GLY A 189 4.19 -9.65 15.85
N ASP A 190 5.04 -10.23 15.01
CA ASP A 190 5.16 -9.83 13.60
C ASP A 190 3.82 -10.03 12.85
N ARG A 191 3.52 -9.10 11.94
CA ARG A 191 2.24 -9.10 11.20
C ARG A 191 2.01 -10.38 10.40
N LYS A 192 3.07 -10.96 9.83
CA LYS A 192 2.94 -12.22 9.09
C LYS A 192 2.58 -13.36 10.03
N VAL A 193 3.25 -13.47 11.16
CA VAL A 193 2.95 -14.47 12.20
C VAL A 193 1.50 -14.34 12.67
N CYS A 194 1.06 -13.13 12.97
CA CYS A 194 -0.32 -12.84 13.37
C CYS A 194 -1.32 -13.23 12.26
N THR A 195 -1.05 -12.86 11.01
CA THR A 195 -1.92 -13.19 9.88
C THR A 195 -2.00 -14.70 9.64
N ASP A 196 -0.87 -15.40 9.64
CA ASP A 196 -0.84 -16.85 9.46
C ASP A 196 -1.61 -17.58 10.59
N ALA A 197 -1.51 -17.08 11.82
CA ALA A 197 -2.27 -17.60 12.96
C ALA A 197 -3.79 -17.41 12.79
N ILE A 198 -4.24 -16.21 12.36
CA ILE A 198 -5.64 -15.92 12.05
C ILE A 198 -6.16 -16.86 10.96
N LEU A 199 -5.42 -16.99 9.85
CA LEU A 199 -5.81 -17.89 8.77
C LEU A 199 -5.89 -19.33 9.25
N GLY A 200 -4.99 -19.75 10.13
CA GLY A 200 -5.04 -21.06 10.78
C GLY A 200 -6.32 -21.27 11.60
N VAL A 201 -6.77 -20.27 12.35
CA VAL A 201 -8.03 -20.31 13.11
C VAL A 201 -9.22 -20.38 12.16
N ILE A 202 -9.31 -19.49 11.17
CA ILE A 202 -10.40 -19.45 10.18
C ILE A 202 -10.52 -20.78 9.43
N ASN A 203 -9.41 -21.38 9.00
CA ASN A 203 -9.41 -22.66 8.29
C ASN A 203 -9.93 -23.84 9.14
N ARG A 204 -9.87 -23.72 10.46
CA ARG A 204 -10.49 -24.66 11.41
C ARG A 204 -11.93 -24.27 11.78
N GLY A 205 -12.42 -23.17 11.21
CA GLY A 205 -13.77 -22.63 11.38
C GLY A 205 -13.95 -21.92 12.73
N GLY A 206 -12.91 -21.39 13.32
CA GLY A 206 -12.93 -20.50 14.48
C GLY A 206 -13.13 -19.02 14.13
#